data_5d7e67aa24ce81263ec48f350fc86e44
#
_entry.id   5d7e67aa24ce81263ec48f350fc86e44
#
_cell.length_a   1.000
_cell.length_b   1.000
_cell.length_c   1.000
_cell.angle_alpha   90.00
_cell.angle_beta   90.00
_cell.angle_gamma   90.00
#
_symmetry.space_group_name_H-M   'P 1'
#
loop_
_entity.id
_entity.type
_entity.pdbx_description
1 polymer ?
#
loop_
_entity_poly.entity_id
_entity_poly.type
_entity_poly.pdbx_seq_one_letter_code
_entity_poly.pdbx_strand_id
1 'polypeptide(L)'
;MAAKEIAYQERARNLILNGVNALADAVKVTLGPRGRNVVIEKSFGSPTVTKDGVTVAKEIELDNKFENMGAQMVREVASKTSDVAGDGTTTATVLAQAIFREGSKLVSAGHNPMGIKRGIDKAVEAIVEELKKLAKSTKDPNEIAQVGTVSANGDTTIGKLLSEAMEKVGKEGVITVEEAKSAETTLDVVEGMQFDRGYLSPYFVTDPERMEASLEDAYILLSEKKISNMKDLLPVLEAIARQQKPLLIIAEDIEGEALATLVVNKLRGTLACAAVKAPGFGDRRKEMLKDIAILTGGQVIAEELGLKLENVTISDLGQAKRVKIDKDNTTIVDGAGKKDKIKGRQQEIRSQIEATTSDYDREKLQERLAKLVGGVAVIKVGAATETEMKEKKARVEDALHATRAAVEEGIVPGGGVALIRAQKVLEGLKLEEEQSFGVKIIARSIEEPLRQIVANAGEEGSIIVQKVKEGKGNFGFNAATGQYTDLVAEGVIDPVKVVRSALQNAASVAGLMLTTEALIADKPKEEKAPAPGGHAHGGMGGGDF
;
A
#
# COMPACT_ATOMS: atom_id res chain seq x y z
N MET A 1 -31.95 4.63 17.97
CA MET A 1 -31.33 3.94 16.82
C MET A 1 -32.10 4.32 15.57
N ALA A 2 -31.42 4.61 14.47
CA ALA A 2 -32.08 4.86 13.19
C ALA A 2 -32.78 3.59 12.69
N ALA A 3 -33.95 3.72 12.04
CA ALA A 3 -34.64 2.60 11.41
C ALA A 3 -33.74 2.00 10.32
N LYS A 4 -33.77 0.67 10.18
CA LYS A 4 -33.00 -0.05 9.15
C LYS A 4 -33.86 -0.40 7.95
N GLU A 5 -33.28 -0.37 6.77
CA GLU A 5 -33.80 -0.99 5.57
C GLU A 5 -33.04 -2.29 5.32
N ILE A 6 -33.73 -3.33 4.88
CA ILE A 6 -33.12 -4.65 4.66
C ILE A 6 -33.49 -5.12 3.27
N ALA A 7 -32.51 -5.55 2.50
CA ALA A 7 -32.66 -6.23 1.23
C ALA A 7 -32.24 -7.71 1.37
N TYR A 8 -32.97 -8.61 0.72
CA TYR A 8 -32.74 -10.07 0.83
C TYR A 8 -32.56 -10.70 -0.54
N GLN A 9 -31.94 -11.86 -0.54
CA GLN A 9 -31.88 -12.79 -1.68
C GLN A 9 -31.40 -12.14 -2.97
N GLU A 10 -32.10 -12.37 -4.08
CA GLU A 10 -31.76 -11.87 -5.41
C GLU A 10 -31.68 -10.33 -5.47
N ARG A 11 -32.58 -9.63 -4.76
CA ARG A 11 -32.54 -8.16 -4.68
C ARG A 11 -31.23 -7.70 -4.04
N ALA A 12 -30.79 -8.34 -2.97
CA ALA A 12 -29.52 -8.00 -2.31
C ALA A 12 -28.33 -8.24 -3.25
N ARG A 13 -28.28 -9.39 -3.92
CA ARG A 13 -27.22 -9.73 -4.88
C ARG A 13 -27.16 -8.77 -6.06
N ASN A 14 -28.30 -8.38 -6.63
CA ASN A 14 -28.34 -7.44 -7.74
C ASN A 14 -27.86 -6.05 -7.35
N LEU A 15 -28.22 -5.57 -6.14
CA LEU A 15 -27.73 -4.27 -5.64
C LEU A 15 -26.22 -4.30 -5.40
N ILE A 16 -25.68 -5.37 -4.81
CA ILE A 16 -24.23 -5.55 -4.69
C ILE A 16 -23.57 -5.53 -6.08
N LEU A 17 -24.12 -6.29 -7.05
CA LEU A 17 -23.56 -6.39 -8.40
C LEU A 17 -23.51 -5.03 -9.11
N ASN A 18 -24.56 -4.22 -8.96
CA ASN A 18 -24.58 -2.87 -9.52
C ASN A 18 -23.43 -2.01 -8.94
N GLY A 19 -23.24 -2.06 -7.61
CA GLY A 19 -22.16 -1.34 -6.97
C GLY A 19 -20.77 -1.83 -7.39
N VAL A 20 -20.58 -3.16 -7.45
CA VAL A 20 -19.37 -3.78 -7.97
C VAL A 20 -19.07 -3.32 -9.40
N ASN A 21 -20.09 -3.33 -10.27
CA ASN A 21 -19.93 -2.90 -11.67
C ASN A 21 -19.60 -1.41 -11.76
N ALA A 22 -20.30 -0.56 -11.02
CA ALA A 22 -20.08 0.88 -11.05
C ALA A 22 -18.61 1.23 -10.71
N LEU A 23 -18.05 0.63 -9.66
CA LEU A 23 -16.65 0.85 -9.31
C LEU A 23 -15.70 0.20 -10.32
N ALA A 24 -15.90 -1.08 -10.63
CA ALA A 24 -14.96 -1.81 -11.48
C ALA A 24 -14.91 -1.25 -12.92
N ASP A 25 -16.03 -0.79 -13.45
CA ASP A 25 -16.09 -0.20 -14.79
C ASP A 25 -15.34 1.14 -14.88
N ALA A 26 -15.32 1.91 -13.80
CA ALA A 26 -14.52 3.14 -13.73
C ALA A 26 -13.01 2.84 -13.60
N VAL A 27 -12.65 1.79 -12.84
CA VAL A 27 -11.25 1.44 -12.58
C VAL A 27 -10.62 0.71 -13.78
N LYS A 28 -11.30 -0.25 -14.40
CA LYS A 28 -10.73 -1.14 -15.44
C LYS A 28 -10.27 -0.43 -16.72
N VAL A 29 -10.74 0.80 -16.98
CA VAL A 29 -10.30 1.59 -18.14
C VAL A 29 -8.84 2.01 -18.05
N THR A 30 -8.23 1.95 -16.86
CA THR A 30 -6.84 2.30 -16.63
C THR A 30 -5.86 1.15 -16.92
N LEU A 31 -6.37 -0.09 -17.11
CA LEU A 31 -5.53 -1.30 -17.18
C LEU A 31 -4.75 -1.40 -18.48
N GLY A 32 -3.46 -1.71 -18.35
CA GLY A 32 -2.57 -2.04 -19.45
C GLY A 32 -1.92 -0.84 -20.14
N PRO A 33 -1.07 -1.08 -21.16
CA PRO A 33 -0.25 -0.03 -21.79
C PRO A 33 -1.08 1.01 -22.56
N ARG A 34 -2.29 0.65 -23.00
CA ARG A 34 -3.25 1.55 -23.64
C ARG A 34 -4.41 1.93 -22.72
N GLY A 35 -4.26 1.72 -21.41
CA GLY A 35 -5.18 2.22 -20.39
C GLY A 35 -5.27 3.75 -20.41
N ARG A 36 -6.43 4.29 -20.01
CA ARG A 36 -6.74 5.72 -20.06
C ARG A 36 -6.76 6.33 -18.68
N ASN A 37 -6.57 7.64 -18.62
CA ASN A 37 -6.70 8.40 -17.39
C ASN A 37 -8.17 8.50 -16.96
N VAL A 38 -8.37 8.56 -15.65
CA VAL A 38 -9.63 8.95 -15.02
C VAL A 38 -9.42 10.34 -14.41
N VAL A 39 -10.42 11.21 -14.57
CA VAL A 39 -10.42 12.56 -13.98
C VAL A 39 -11.37 12.55 -12.79
N ILE A 40 -10.87 12.98 -11.65
CA ILE A 40 -11.58 12.98 -10.36
C ILE A 40 -11.76 14.42 -9.92
N GLU A 41 -13.01 14.80 -9.65
CA GLU A 41 -13.33 16.11 -9.06
C GLU A 41 -12.76 16.22 -7.64
N LYS A 42 -12.28 17.40 -7.29
CA LYS A 42 -11.89 17.73 -5.90
C LYS A 42 -12.74 18.89 -5.42
N SER A 43 -13.17 18.83 -4.16
CA SER A 43 -13.96 19.90 -3.52
C SER A 43 -13.23 21.24 -3.52
N PHE A 44 -11.90 21.22 -3.52
CA PHE A 44 -11.03 22.40 -3.59
C PHE A 44 -9.80 22.08 -4.48
N GLY A 45 -9.41 23.02 -5.33
CA GLY A 45 -8.27 22.90 -6.21
C GLY A 45 -8.59 22.34 -7.58
N SER A 46 -7.57 21.90 -8.31
CA SER A 46 -7.72 21.31 -9.65
C SER A 46 -8.15 19.85 -9.56
N PRO A 47 -8.91 19.34 -10.56
CA PRO A 47 -9.22 17.92 -10.66
C PRO A 47 -7.96 17.06 -10.66
N THR A 48 -8.03 15.88 -10.04
CA THR A 48 -6.94 14.91 -10.09
C THR A 48 -7.07 14.06 -11.35
N VAL A 49 -5.98 13.89 -12.08
CA VAL A 49 -5.90 13.02 -13.25
C VAL A 49 -4.99 11.85 -12.89
N THR A 50 -5.49 10.62 -12.97
CA THR A 50 -4.74 9.43 -12.56
C THR A 50 -5.03 8.21 -13.42
N LYS A 51 -4.10 7.27 -13.45
CA LYS A 51 -4.28 5.89 -13.95
C LYS A 51 -4.22 4.86 -12.81
N ASP A 52 -3.91 5.28 -11.59
CA ASP A 52 -3.85 4.38 -10.46
C ASP A 52 -5.25 3.90 -10.06
N GLY A 53 -5.43 2.57 -10.08
CA GLY A 53 -6.71 1.94 -9.81
C GLY A 53 -7.18 2.10 -8.38
N VAL A 54 -6.29 2.12 -7.38
CA VAL A 54 -6.70 2.29 -5.98
C VAL A 54 -7.14 3.72 -5.70
N THR A 55 -6.50 4.71 -6.29
CA THR A 55 -6.91 6.11 -6.19
C THR A 55 -8.31 6.31 -6.78
N VAL A 56 -8.58 5.75 -7.98
CA VAL A 56 -9.92 5.80 -8.57
C VAL A 56 -10.94 5.09 -7.68
N ALA A 57 -10.62 3.90 -7.17
CA ALA A 57 -11.53 3.10 -6.34
C ALA A 57 -11.91 3.80 -5.03
N LYS A 58 -10.99 4.55 -4.42
CA LYS A 58 -11.21 5.28 -3.16
C LYS A 58 -12.20 6.44 -3.31
N GLU A 59 -12.29 7.06 -4.47
CA GLU A 59 -13.14 8.23 -4.71
C GLU A 59 -14.57 7.87 -5.13
N ILE A 60 -14.86 6.57 -5.40
CA ILE A 60 -16.19 6.17 -5.83
C ILE A 60 -17.08 5.94 -4.62
N GLU A 61 -18.12 6.76 -4.52
CA GLU A 61 -19.20 6.65 -3.56
C GLU A 61 -20.55 6.76 -4.29
N LEU A 62 -21.50 5.90 -3.94
CA LEU A 62 -22.80 5.80 -4.62
C LEU A 62 -23.91 6.23 -3.68
N ASP A 63 -24.91 6.94 -4.21
CA ASP A 63 -26.06 7.44 -3.45
C ASP A 63 -26.89 6.30 -2.84
N ASN A 64 -27.07 5.20 -3.59
CA ASN A 64 -27.75 4.02 -3.09
C ASN A 64 -26.86 3.26 -2.10
N LYS A 65 -27.24 3.25 -0.83
CA LYS A 65 -26.46 2.64 0.26
C LYS A 65 -26.14 1.16 0.06
N PHE A 66 -27.06 0.39 -0.55
CA PHE A 66 -26.84 -1.02 -0.83
C PHE A 66 -25.86 -1.24 -2.00
N GLU A 67 -25.98 -0.45 -3.05
CA GLU A 67 -25.03 -0.47 -4.16
C GLU A 67 -23.66 0.00 -3.68
N ASN A 68 -23.63 1.04 -2.82
CA ASN A 68 -22.40 1.53 -2.23
C ASN A 68 -21.69 0.45 -1.37
N MET A 69 -22.40 -0.45 -0.69
CA MET A 69 -21.79 -1.60 -0.02
C MET A 69 -21.02 -2.48 -1.02
N GLY A 70 -21.59 -2.76 -2.20
CA GLY A 70 -20.91 -3.49 -3.26
C GLY A 70 -19.64 -2.79 -3.75
N ALA A 71 -19.73 -1.49 -3.99
CA ALA A 71 -18.56 -0.67 -4.35
C ALA A 71 -17.50 -0.70 -3.25
N GLN A 72 -17.88 -0.52 -1.99
CA GLN A 72 -16.95 -0.57 -0.85
C GLN A 72 -16.24 -1.92 -0.70
N MET A 73 -16.92 -3.04 -0.95
CA MET A 73 -16.30 -4.37 -0.93
C MET A 73 -15.19 -4.49 -1.98
N VAL A 74 -15.41 -3.99 -3.20
CA VAL A 74 -14.38 -4.00 -4.25
C VAL A 74 -13.28 -2.97 -3.99
N ARG A 75 -13.60 -1.81 -3.39
CA ARG A 75 -12.60 -0.86 -2.91
C ARG A 75 -11.66 -1.50 -1.89
N GLU A 76 -12.18 -2.35 -1.00
CA GLU A 76 -11.35 -3.11 -0.04
C GLU A 76 -10.40 -4.07 -0.76
N VAL A 77 -10.83 -4.73 -1.86
CA VAL A 77 -9.95 -5.56 -2.69
C VAL A 77 -8.77 -4.76 -3.23
N ALA A 78 -9.05 -3.59 -3.82
CA ALA A 78 -8.00 -2.72 -4.36
C ALA A 78 -7.04 -2.23 -3.28
N SER A 79 -7.56 -1.74 -2.15
CA SER A 79 -6.78 -1.24 -1.02
C SER A 79 -5.90 -2.33 -0.42
N LYS A 80 -6.45 -3.54 -0.19
CA LYS A 80 -5.71 -4.67 0.37
C LYS A 80 -4.60 -5.15 -0.57
N THR A 81 -4.83 -5.09 -1.88
CA THR A 81 -3.82 -5.47 -2.88
C THR A 81 -2.70 -4.44 -2.90
N SER A 82 -3.02 -3.14 -2.82
CA SER A 82 -2.03 -2.08 -2.66
C SER A 82 -1.18 -2.28 -1.40
N ASP A 83 -1.81 -2.56 -0.26
CA ASP A 83 -1.13 -2.77 1.02
C ASP A 83 -0.11 -3.94 0.99
N VAL A 84 -0.46 -5.05 0.32
CA VAL A 84 0.35 -6.27 0.33
C VAL A 84 1.41 -6.29 -0.77
N ALA A 85 1.04 -5.83 -1.97
CA ALA A 85 1.88 -5.94 -3.15
C ALA A 85 2.29 -4.60 -3.76
N GLY A 86 1.64 -3.51 -3.36
CA GLY A 86 1.88 -2.14 -3.81
C GLY A 86 1.48 -1.86 -5.26
N ASP A 87 1.04 -2.87 -6.00
CA ASP A 87 0.62 -2.80 -7.40
C ASP A 87 -0.47 -3.87 -7.66
N GLY A 88 -1.04 -3.89 -8.87
CA GLY A 88 -2.05 -4.89 -9.29
C GLY A 88 -3.47 -4.58 -8.82
N THR A 89 -3.75 -3.39 -8.33
CA THR A 89 -5.04 -2.95 -7.79
C THR A 89 -6.15 -3.01 -8.82
N THR A 90 -5.87 -2.59 -10.06
CA THR A 90 -6.81 -2.68 -11.20
C THR A 90 -7.08 -4.13 -11.60
N THR A 91 -6.05 -4.97 -11.65
CA THR A 91 -6.19 -6.40 -11.94
C THR A 91 -7.05 -7.10 -10.88
N ALA A 92 -6.84 -6.80 -9.60
CA ALA A 92 -7.63 -7.33 -8.50
C ALA A 92 -9.11 -6.92 -8.60
N THR A 93 -9.38 -5.66 -8.96
CA THR A 93 -10.73 -5.13 -9.18
C THR A 93 -11.45 -5.86 -10.32
N VAL A 94 -10.76 -6.06 -11.47
CA VAL A 94 -11.29 -6.78 -12.63
C VAL A 94 -11.60 -8.24 -12.27
N LEU A 95 -10.71 -8.90 -11.54
CA LEU A 95 -10.90 -10.28 -11.07
C LEU A 95 -12.09 -10.39 -10.10
N ALA A 96 -12.22 -9.47 -9.14
CA ALA A 96 -13.33 -9.45 -8.18
C ALA A 96 -14.68 -9.29 -8.89
N GLN A 97 -14.77 -8.35 -9.85
CA GLN A 97 -15.96 -8.17 -10.70
C GLN A 97 -16.30 -9.46 -11.45
N ALA A 98 -15.32 -10.08 -12.09
CA ALA A 98 -15.52 -11.29 -12.88
C ALA A 98 -15.99 -12.46 -12.02
N ILE A 99 -15.32 -12.73 -10.91
CA ILE A 99 -15.66 -13.83 -9.98
C ILE A 99 -17.07 -13.64 -9.43
N PHE A 100 -17.42 -12.43 -8.97
CA PHE A 100 -18.72 -12.15 -8.42
C PHE A 100 -19.83 -12.22 -9.48
N ARG A 101 -19.59 -11.69 -10.68
CA ARG A 101 -20.54 -11.73 -11.80
C ARG A 101 -20.85 -13.17 -12.25
N GLU A 102 -19.81 -14.00 -12.45
CA GLU A 102 -19.99 -15.39 -12.86
C GLU A 102 -20.61 -16.24 -11.73
N GLY A 103 -20.18 -16.02 -10.47
CA GLY A 103 -20.74 -16.71 -9.33
C GLY A 103 -22.20 -16.38 -9.06
N SER A 104 -22.60 -15.10 -9.18
CA SER A 104 -23.99 -14.66 -8.97
C SER A 104 -24.97 -15.34 -9.93
N LYS A 105 -24.58 -15.63 -11.18
CA LYS A 105 -25.40 -16.37 -12.14
C LYS A 105 -25.75 -17.76 -11.62
N LEU A 106 -24.76 -18.46 -11.04
CA LEU A 106 -24.94 -19.82 -10.54
C LEU A 106 -25.74 -19.85 -9.22
N VAL A 107 -25.51 -18.89 -8.32
CA VAL A 107 -26.31 -18.76 -7.11
C VAL A 107 -27.77 -18.43 -7.43
N SER A 108 -28.03 -17.56 -8.42
CA SER A 108 -29.40 -17.28 -8.89
C SER A 108 -30.04 -18.49 -9.60
N ALA A 109 -29.25 -19.40 -10.17
CA ALA A 109 -29.72 -20.67 -10.71
C ALA A 109 -30.00 -21.74 -9.64
N GLY A 110 -29.78 -21.43 -8.36
CA GLY A 110 -30.11 -22.31 -7.24
C GLY A 110 -28.96 -23.17 -6.71
N HIS A 111 -27.73 -22.98 -7.19
CA HIS A 111 -26.56 -23.68 -6.67
C HIS A 111 -26.14 -23.18 -5.29
N ASN A 112 -25.59 -24.08 -4.47
CA ASN A 112 -25.19 -23.77 -3.10
C ASN A 112 -23.97 -22.80 -3.06
N PRO A 113 -24.13 -21.57 -2.57
CA PRO A 113 -23.05 -20.58 -2.54
C PRO A 113 -21.87 -20.99 -1.68
N MET A 114 -22.10 -21.78 -0.61
CA MET A 114 -21.03 -22.27 0.26
C MET A 114 -20.19 -23.36 -0.41
N GLY A 115 -20.83 -24.22 -1.24
CA GLY A 115 -20.14 -25.20 -2.08
C GLY A 115 -19.29 -24.50 -3.14
N ILE A 116 -19.87 -23.54 -3.84
CA ILE A 116 -19.19 -22.71 -4.84
C ILE A 116 -17.97 -22.03 -4.21
N LYS A 117 -18.13 -21.35 -3.06
CA LYS A 117 -17.03 -20.68 -2.37
C LYS A 117 -15.86 -21.62 -2.07
N ARG A 118 -16.14 -22.82 -1.52
CA ARG A 118 -15.09 -23.81 -1.26
C ARG A 118 -14.36 -24.24 -2.53
N GLY A 119 -15.07 -24.31 -3.66
CA GLY A 119 -14.46 -24.57 -4.96
C GLY A 119 -13.58 -23.43 -5.46
N ILE A 120 -14.00 -22.18 -5.25
CA ILE A 120 -13.21 -20.99 -5.54
C ILE A 120 -11.92 -21.01 -4.73
N ASP A 121 -12.01 -21.24 -3.42
CA ASP A 121 -10.84 -21.24 -2.51
C ASP A 121 -9.80 -22.30 -2.97
N LYS A 122 -10.23 -23.53 -3.28
CA LYS A 122 -9.34 -24.59 -3.78
C LYS A 122 -8.73 -24.29 -5.17
N ALA A 123 -9.51 -23.70 -6.05
CA ALA A 123 -9.01 -23.29 -7.36
C ALA A 123 -7.93 -22.20 -7.26
N VAL A 124 -8.15 -21.21 -6.40
CA VAL A 124 -7.18 -20.13 -6.15
C VAL A 124 -5.90 -20.68 -5.53
N GLU A 125 -5.99 -21.58 -4.56
CA GLU A 125 -4.83 -22.24 -3.95
C GLU A 125 -3.99 -22.95 -5.03
N ALA A 126 -4.62 -23.74 -5.89
CA ALA A 126 -3.94 -24.44 -6.98
C ALA A 126 -3.26 -23.50 -8.00
N ILE A 127 -3.96 -22.41 -8.38
CA ILE A 127 -3.39 -21.39 -9.28
C ILE A 127 -2.19 -20.69 -8.63
N VAL A 128 -2.27 -20.33 -7.36
CA VAL A 128 -1.19 -19.66 -6.62
C VAL A 128 0.05 -20.56 -6.53
N GLU A 129 -0.13 -21.85 -6.25
CA GLU A 129 0.97 -22.80 -6.25
C GLU A 129 1.60 -22.94 -7.64
N GLU A 130 0.80 -22.96 -8.69
CA GLU A 130 1.32 -23.04 -10.06
C GLU A 130 2.06 -21.76 -10.47
N LEU A 131 1.56 -20.57 -10.10
CA LEU A 131 2.27 -19.29 -10.31
C LEU A 131 3.65 -19.29 -9.65
N LYS A 132 3.77 -19.84 -8.44
CA LYS A 132 5.07 -19.98 -7.75
C LYS A 132 6.03 -20.91 -8.50
N LYS A 133 5.53 -21.97 -9.14
CA LYS A 133 6.37 -22.87 -9.97
C LYS A 133 6.79 -22.20 -11.28
N LEU A 134 5.94 -21.37 -11.86
CA LEU A 134 6.25 -20.60 -13.07
C LEU A 134 7.23 -19.44 -12.80
N ALA A 135 7.40 -19.08 -11.54
CA ALA A 135 8.24 -17.97 -11.13
C ALA A 135 9.71 -18.14 -11.52
N LYS A 136 10.28 -17.12 -12.15
CA LYS A 136 11.71 -16.98 -12.39
C LYS A 136 12.28 -15.98 -11.40
N SER A 137 13.29 -16.40 -10.61
CA SER A 137 13.99 -15.49 -9.70
C SER A 137 14.67 -14.37 -10.48
N THR A 138 14.42 -13.12 -10.07
CA THR A 138 15.01 -11.93 -10.68
C THR A 138 16.14 -11.40 -9.81
N LYS A 139 17.33 -11.30 -10.40
CA LYS A 139 18.54 -10.70 -9.80
C LYS A 139 19.26 -9.78 -10.79
N ASP A 140 18.87 -9.82 -12.06
CA ASP A 140 19.47 -9.04 -13.14
C ASP A 140 18.92 -7.60 -13.07
N PRO A 141 19.81 -6.57 -13.03
CA PRO A 141 19.42 -5.17 -13.10
C PRO A 141 18.51 -4.84 -14.29
N ASN A 142 18.69 -5.51 -15.42
CA ASN A 142 17.83 -5.29 -16.59
C ASN A 142 16.40 -5.79 -16.37
N GLU A 143 16.21 -6.97 -15.76
CA GLU A 143 14.88 -7.49 -15.42
C GLU A 143 14.19 -6.57 -14.40
N ILE A 144 14.95 -6.05 -13.42
CA ILE A 144 14.46 -5.07 -12.44
C ILE A 144 14.00 -3.78 -13.15
N ALA A 145 14.80 -3.27 -14.08
CA ALA A 145 14.44 -2.10 -14.87
C ALA A 145 13.20 -2.34 -15.76
N GLN A 146 13.03 -3.56 -16.30
CA GLN A 146 11.86 -3.94 -17.08
C GLN A 146 10.58 -3.96 -16.24
N VAL A 147 10.62 -4.58 -15.03
CA VAL A 147 9.49 -4.54 -14.10
C VAL A 147 9.10 -3.10 -13.77
N GLY A 148 10.08 -2.28 -13.38
CA GLY A 148 9.84 -0.86 -13.09
C GLY A 148 9.27 -0.10 -14.28
N THR A 149 9.72 -0.41 -15.50
CA THR A 149 9.21 0.20 -16.74
C THR A 149 7.74 -0.20 -17.00
N VAL A 150 7.40 -1.48 -16.85
CA VAL A 150 6.01 -1.95 -17.07
C VAL A 150 5.06 -1.31 -16.06
N SER A 151 5.41 -1.34 -14.78
CA SER A 151 4.60 -0.73 -13.72
C SER A 151 4.52 0.80 -13.85
N ALA A 152 5.58 1.45 -14.38
CA ALA A 152 5.58 2.88 -14.71
C ALA A 152 4.89 3.22 -16.04
N ASN A 153 3.99 2.38 -16.56
CA ASN A 153 3.28 2.59 -17.83
C ASN A 153 4.19 2.78 -19.06
N GLY A 154 5.33 2.10 -19.10
CA GLY A 154 6.29 2.13 -20.21
C GLY A 154 7.37 3.20 -20.09
N ASP A 155 7.47 3.92 -18.97
CA ASP A 155 8.53 4.90 -18.72
C ASP A 155 9.86 4.22 -18.38
N THR A 156 10.72 4.07 -19.40
CA THR A 156 12.03 3.44 -19.25
C THR A 156 12.98 4.23 -18.35
N THR A 157 12.76 5.52 -18.18
CA THR A 157 13.58 6.38 -17.31
C THR A 157 13.36 6.01 -15.85
N ILE A 158 12.10 5.82 -15.46
CA ILE A 158 11.72 5.36 -14.10
C ILE A 158 12.28 3.97 -13.84
N GLY A 159 12.12 3.03 -14.79
CA GLY A 159 12.65 1.68 -14.63
C GLY A 159 14.16 1.62 -14.40
N LYS A 160 14.94 2.37 -15.18
CA LYS A 160 16.40 2.48 -15.01
C LYS A 160 16.78 3.11 -13.67
N LEU A 161 16.08 4.17 -13.27
CA LEU A 161 16.32 4.87 -12.00
C LEU A 161 16.11 3.94 -10.79
N LEU A 162 15.04 3.12 -10.83
CA LEU A 162 14.75 2.15 -9.79
C LEU A 162 15.79 1.03 -9.73
N SER A 163 16.19 0.52 -10.88
CA SER A 163 17.26 -0.49 -10.96
C SER A 163 18.57 0.04 -10.38
N GLU A 164 18.98 1.25 -10.74
CA GLU A 164 20.16 1.91 -10.19
C GLU A 164 20.05 2.15 -8.67
N ALA A 165 18.86 2.57 -8.19
CA ALA A 165 18.61 2.73 -6.77
C ALA A 165 18.78 1.42 -6.02
N MET A 166 18.20 0.31 -6.53
CA MET A 166 18.32 -1.01 -5.91
C MET A 166 19.75 -1.57 -5.95
N GLU A 167 20.50 -1.29 -7.01
CA GLU A 167 21.92 -1.68 -7.08
C GLU A 167 22.76 -0.96 -6.01
N LYS A 168 22.51 0.36 -5.80
CA LYS A 168 23.25 1.17 -4.83
C LYS A 168 22.97 0.79 -3.38
N VAL A 169 21.70 0.53 -3.03
CA VAL A 169 21.34 0.22 -1.64
C VAL A 169 21.25 -1.27 -1.34
N GLY A 170 21.25 -2.12 -2.36
CA GLY A 170 21.12 -3.58 -2.21
C GLY A 170 19.69 -4.02 -1.89
N LYS A 171 19.52 -5.34 -1.71
CA LYS A 171 18.18 -5.94 -1.50
C LYS A 171 17.47 -5.51 -0.23
N GLU A 172 18.24 -5.31 0.84
CA GLU A 172 17.74 -4.88 2.15
C GLU A 172 17.72 -3.35 2.30
N GLY A 173 18.19 -2.64 1.27
CA GLY A 173 18.27 -1.19 1.26
C GLY A 173 16.90 -0.53 1.09
N VAL A 174 16.79 0.68 1.60
CA VAL A 174 15.57 1.47 1.58
C VAL A 174 15.59 2.44 0.40
N ILE A 175 14.50 2.50 -0.34
CA ILE A 175 14.28 3.50 -1.38
C ILE A 175 13.05 4.31 -0.99
N THR A 176 13.18 5.63 -0.96
CA THR A 176 12.08 6.57 -0.71
C THR A 176 11.87 7.45 -1.93
N VAL A 177 10.62 7.87 -2.13
CA VAL A 177 10.24 8.78 -3.22
C VAL A 177 9.80 10.10 -2.62
N GLU A 178 10.38 11.19 -3.10
CA GLU A 178 10.15 12.55 -2.62
C GLU A 178 9.85 13.51 -3.76
N GLU A 179 9.26 14.64 -3.43
CA GLU A 179 9.05 15.73 -4.39
C GLU A 179 10.33 16.56 -4.53
N ALA A 180 10.78 16.78 -5.76
CA ALA A 180 11.88 17.68 -6.05
C ALA A 180 11.40 19.13 -6.06
N LYS A 181 12.31 20.06 -5.76
CA LYS A 181 12.08 21.48 -5.98
C LYS A 181 12.39 21.92 -7.43
N SER A 182 12.98 21.02 -8.21
CA SER A 182 13.36 21.23 -9.62
C SER A 182 12.48 20.40 -10.55
N ALA A 183 12.49 20.71 -11.84
CA ALA A 183 11.79 19.91 -12.85
C ALA A 183 12.46 18.56 -13.14
N GLU A 184 13.72 18.38 -12.73
CA GLU A 184 14.49 17.16 -12.98
C GLU A 184 14.28 16.13 -11.87
N THR A 185 14.16 14.86 -12.27
CA THR A 185 14.13 13.72 -11.34
C THR A 185 15.56 13.25 -11.07
N THR A 186 15.95 13.14 -9.79
CA THR A 186 17.30 12.76 -9.37
C THR A 186 17.28 11.61 -8.36
N LEU A 187 18.40 10.90 -8.29
CA LEU A 187 18.65 9.83 -7.32
C LEU A 187 19.82 10.20 -6.43
N ASP A 188 19.56 10.34 -5.14
CA ASP A 188 20.56 10.56 -4.10
C ASP A 188 20.64 9.34 -3.18
N VAL A 189 21.85 9.03 -2.67
CA VAL A 189 22.01 8.02 -1.62
C VAL A 189 22.54 8.73 -0.39
N VAL A 190 21.81 8.59 0.72
CA VAL A 190 22.08 9.26 1.99
C VAL A 190 22.19 8.27 3.13
N GLU A 191 22.81 8.70 4.24
CA GLU A 191 22.82 7.92 5.47
C GLU A 191 21.40 7.80 6.03
N GLY A 192 20.96 6.58 6.35
CA GLY A 192 19.61 6.35 6.83
C GLY A 192 19.34 4.89 7.10
N MET A 193 18.18 4.59 7.69
CA MET A 193 17.72 3.23 7.91
C MET A 193 16.20 3.15 8.05
N GLN A 194 15.66 1.96 7.82
CA GLN A 194 14.27 1.63 8.10
C GLN A 194 14.18 0.49 9.13
N PHE A 195 13.15 0.53 9.95
CA PHE A 195 12.81 -0.55 10.86
C PHE A 195 11.28 -0.76 10.92
N ASP A 196 10.89 -1.98 11.25
CA ASP A 196 9.53 -2.51 11.26
C ASP A 196 8.74 -2.10 12.52
N ARG A 197 8.50 -0.81 12.68
CA ARG A 197 7.60 -0.23 13.70
C ARG A 197 6.93 1.00 13.12
N GLY A 198 5.61 1.00 13.09
CA GLY A 198 4.82 2.14 12.67
C GLY A 198 4.43 3.05 13.84
N TYR A 199 3.62 4.06 13.54
CA TYR A 199 3.15 5.01 14.55
C TYR A 199 2.24 4.35 15.59
N LEU A 200 2.34 4.80 16.84
CA LEU A 200 1.52 4.31 17.95
C LEU A 200 0.06 4.81 17.92
N SER A 201 -0.21 5.83 17.11
CA SER A 201 -1.56 6.37 16.95
C SER A 201 -1.75 6.95 15.56
N PRO A 202 -2.88 6.64 14.88
CA PRO A 202 -3.22 7.25 13.58
C PRO A 202 -3.32 8.77 13.63
N TYR A 203 -3.53 9.35 14.81
CA TYR A 203 -3.57 10.82 14.98
C TYR A 203 -2.23 11.51 14.75
N PHE A 204 -1.10 10.76 14.67
CA PHE A 204 0.19 11.32 14.26
C PHE A 204 0.32 11.53 12.76
N VAL A 205 -0.56 10.95 11.95
CA VAL A 205 -0.58 11.08 10.50
C VAL A 205 -0.61 12.56 10.06
N THR A 206 0.24 12.90 9.10
CA THR A 206 0.30 14.24 8.48
C THR A 206 -0.23 14.22 7.06
N ASP A 207 -0.23 13.06 6.39
CA ASP A 207 -0.79 12.81 5.06
C ASP A 207 -1.90 11.75 5.17
N PRO A 208 -3.18 12.15 5.29
CA PRO A 208 -4.29 11.22 5.42
C PRO A 208 -4.53 10.35 4.18
N GLU A 209 -4.15 10.81 2.98
CA GLU A 209 -4.35 10.05 1.74
C GLU A 209 -3.45 8.80 1.74
N ARG A 210 -2.24 8.92 2.30
CA ARG A 210 -1.23 7.86 2.38
C ARG A 210 -1.16 7.18 3.74
N MET A 211 -1.87 7.71 4.73
CA MET A 211 -1.76 7.27 6.13
C MET A 211 -0.32 7.30 6.63
N GLU A 212 0.43 8.34 6.27
CA GLU A 212 1.83 8.55 6.65
C GLU A 212 1.99 9.77 7.56
N ALA A 213 2.94 9.69 8.49
CA ALA A 213 3.47 10.84 9.22
C ALA A 213 4.85 11.19 8.67
N SER A 214 5.03 12.43 8.21
CA SER A 214 6.31 12.97 7.74
C SER A 214 6.76 14.10 8.65
N LEU A 215 7.98 14.00 9.17
CA LEU A 215 8.61 14.98 10.04
C LEU A 215 9.89 15.49 9.37
N GLU A 216 9.97 16.78 9.08
CA GLU A 216 11.13 17.42 8.44
C GLU A 216 12.03 18.06 9.49
N ASP A 217 13.36 17.91 9.35
CA ASP A 217 14.37 18.40 10.29
C ASP A 217 14.10 18.02 11.75
N ALA A 218 13.71 16.76 11.96
CA ALA A 218 13.21 16.24 13.22
C ALA A 218 14.30 15.99 14.25
N TYR A 219 14.01 16.28 15.51
CA TYR A 219 14.72 15.72 16.65
C TYR A 219 14.21 14.30 16.95
N ILE A 220 15.09 13.47 17.50
CA ILE A 220 14.80 12.05 17.79
C ILE A 220 15.19 11.75 19.23
N LEU A 221 14.22 11.44 20.06
CA LEU A 221 14.41 10.96 21.43
C LEU A 221 14.43 9.43 21.43
N LEU A 222 15.49 8.84 21.98
CA LEU A 222 15.66 7.39 22.08
C LEU A 222 15.62 6.96 23.55
N SER A 223 14.63 6.16 23.95
CA SER A 223 14.49 5.66 25.31
C SER A 223 14.50 4.14 25.33
N GLU A 224 15.34 3.56 26.20
CA GLU A 224 15.38 2.12 26.41
C GLU A 224 14.13 1.62 27.16
N LYS A 225 13.54 2.48 28.00
CA LYS A 225 12.38 2.18 28.82
C LYS A 225 11.07 2.68 28.20
N LYS A 226 10.01 2.08 28.70
CA LYS A 226 8.64 2.52 28.47
C LYS A 226 8.39 3.90 29.08
N ILE A 227 7.62 4.73 28.36
CA ILE A 227 7.23 6.06 28.79
C ILE A 227 5.71 6.10 28.99
N SER A 228 5.28 6.24 30.24
CA SER A 228 3.85 6.31 30.59
C SER A 228 3.48 7.61 31.31
N ASN A 229 4.46 8.22 32.01
CA ASN A 229 4.26 9.44 32.78
C ASN A 229 4.66 10.67 31.95
N MET A 230 3.74 11.63 31.85
CA MET A 230 3.98 12.87 31.11
C MET A 230 5.04 13.76 31.75
N LYS A 231 5.15 13.73 33.07
CA LYS A 231 6.11 14.58 33.81
C LYS A 231 7.54 14.38 33.37
N ASP A 232 7.90 13.13 33.04
CA ASP A 232 9.25 12.76 32.66
C ASP A 232 9.64 13.32 31.27
N LEU A 233 8.65 13.51 30.40
CA LEU A 233 8.82 14.09 29.05
C LEU A 233 8.74 15.63 29.02
N LEU A 234 8.13 16.26 30.03
CA LEU A 234 7.80 17.68 29.99
C LEU A 234 9.00 18.59 29.67
N PRO A 235 10.19 18.40 30.29
CA PRO A 235 11.35 19.24 29.98
C PRO A 235 11.79 19.17 28.52
N VAL A 236 11.78 17.97 27.94
CA VAL A 236 12.15 17.76 26.52
C VAL A 236 11.11 18.41 25.59
N LEU A 237 9.82 18.22 25.87
CA LEU A 237 8.75 18.76 25.05
C LEU A 237 8.74 20.29 25.08
N GLU A 238 8.97 20.92 26.23
CA GLU A 238 9.10 22.37 26.33
C GLU A 238 10.32 22.89 25.55
N ALA A 239 11.46 22.20 25.64
CA ALA A 239 12.65 22.58 24.91
C ALA A 239 12.45 22.48 23.40
N ILE A 240 11.79 21.44 22.92
CA ILE A 240 11.46 21.23 21.50
C ILE A 240 10.42 22.24 21.01
N ALA A 241 9.37 22.51 21.79
CA ALA A 241 8.35 23.51 21.44
C ALA A 241 8.95 24.90 21.24
N ARG A 242 9.97 25.28 22.03
CA ARG A 242 10.71 26.54 21.85
C ARG A 242 11.53 26.57 20.56
N GLN A 243 11.98 25.41 20.07
CA GLN A 243 12.73 25.29 18.81
C GLN A 243 11.81 25.25 17.57
N GLN A 244 10.51 25.05 17.76
CA GLN A 244 9.52 24.89 16.69
C GLN A 244 9.88 23.79 15.67
N LYS A 245 10.58 22.75 16.11
CA LYS A 245 10.96 21.60 15.28
C LYS A 245 10.15 20.37 15.67
N PRO A 246 9.95 19.44 14.73
CA PRO A 246 9.27 18.18 15.01
C PRO A 246 10.09 17.28 15.94
N LEU A 247 9.38 16.42 16.67
CA LEU A 247 9.98 15.42 17.56
C LEU A 247 9.47 14.01 17.22
N LEU A 248 10.39 13.09 16.94
CA LEU A 248 10.12 11.66 16.96
C LEU A 248 10.54 11.09 18.32
N ILE A 249 9.68 10.30 18.93
CA ILE A 249 10.00 9.55 20.17
C ILE A 249 10.04 8.06 19.82
N ILE A 250 11.17 7.42 20.08
CA ILE A 250 11.37 5.98 19.92
C ILE A 250 11.66 5.41 21.33
N ALA A 251 10.74 4.62 21.85
CA ALA A 251 10.86 4.03 23.17
C ALA A 251 10.41 2.57 23.17
N GLU A 252 10.71 1.83 24.25
CA GLU A 252 10.18 0.45 24.39
C GLU A 252 8.68 0.40 24.16
N ASP A 253 7.94 1.30 24.79
CA ASP A 253 6.54 1.60 24.57
C ASP A 253 6.21 3.03 25.02
N ILE A 254 5.13 3.61 24.48
CA ILE A 254 4.63 4.89 24.94
C ILE A 254 3.11 4.73 25.10
N GLU A 255 2.63 4.90 26.32
CA GLU A 255 1.23 4.64 26.63
C GLU A 255 0.66 5.59 27.68
N GLY A 256 -0.62 5.40 28.02
CA GLY A 256 -1.30 6.14 29.08
C GLY A 256 -1.34 7.65 28.86
N GLU A 257 -0.99 8.40 29.92
CA GLU A 257 -1.02 9.87 29.92
C GLU A 257 -0.03 10.46 28.90
N ALA A 258 1.15 9.85 28.76
CA ALA A 258 2.19 10.34 27.85
C ALA A 258 1.70 10.30 26.38
N LEU A 259 1.16 9.17 25.92
CA LEU A 259 0.64 9.03 24.56
C LEU A 259 -0.55 9.98 24.32
N ALA A 260 -1.50 10.04 25.26
CA ALA A 260 -2.68 10.89 25.13
C ALA A 260 -2.29 12.37 25.00
N THR A 261 -1.31 12.83 25.79
CA THR A 261 -0.86 14.23 25.76
C THR A 261 -0.12 14.54 24.45
N LEU A 262 0.71 13.64 23.94
CA LEU A 262 1.38 13.81 22.64
C LEU A 262 0.35 13.96 21.52
N VAL A 263 -0.68 13.11 21.49
CA VAL A 263 -1.77 13.17 20.51
C VAL A 263 -2.53 14.50 20.61
N VAL A 264 -2.90 14.93 21.82
CA VAL A 264 -3.62 16.19 22.03
C VAL A 264 -2.79 17.41 21.56
N ASN A 265 -1.50 17.45 21.89
CA ASN A 265 -0.62 18.54 21.46
C ASN A 265 -0.43 18.57 19.94
N LYS A 266 -0.32 17.40 19.32
CA LYS A 266 -0.25 17.29 17.85
C LYS A 266 -1.54 17.79 17.19
N LEU A 267 -2.71 17.37 17.69
CA LEU A 267 -4.02 17.81 17.16
C LEU A 267 -4.26 19.31 17.34
N ARG A 268 -3.76 19.89 18.43
CA ARG A 268 -3.81 21.34 18.67
C ARG A 268 -2.79 22.14 17.85
N GLY A 269 -1.88 21.47 17.15
CA GLY A 269 -0.80 22.12 16.39
C GLY A 269 0.27 22.79 17.27
N THR A 270 0.29 22.52 18.57
CA THR A 270 1.27 23.08 19.50
C THR A 270 2.63 22.39 19.42
N LEU A 271 2.64 21.11 19.02
CA LEU A 271 3.84 20.31 18.84
C LEU A 271 3.68 19.37 17.64
N ALA A 272 4.54 19.48 16.66
CA ALA A 272 4.66 18.48 15.61
C ALA A 272 5.44 17.28 16.17
N CYS A 273 4.75 16.16 16.40
CA CYS A 273 5.39 14.98 16.97
C CYS A 273 4.80 13.68 16.46
N ALA A 274 5.58 12.61 16.59
CA ALA A 274 5.15 11.23 16.41
C ALA A 274 5.86 10.33 17.44
N ALA A 275 5.25 9.18 17.72
CA ALA A 275 5.75 8.21 18.65
C ALA A 275 5.68 6.80 18.05
N VAL A 276 6.76 6.04 18.19
CA VAL A 276 6.90 4.66 17.69
C VAL A 276 7.54 3.76 18.74
N LYS A 277 7.29 2.46 18.65
CA LYS A 277 8.00 1.49 19.47
C LYS A 277 9.41 1.26 18.94
N ALA A 278 10.34 1.04 19.85
CA ALA A 278 11.70 0.63 19.50
C ALA A 278 11.69 -0.74 18.81
N PRO A 279 12.50 -0.93 17.76
CA PRO A 279 12.60 -2.21 17.07
C PRO A 279 13.31 -3.27 17.93
N GLY A 280 12.94 -4.54 17.73
CA GLY A 280 13.52 -5.67 18.47
C GLY A 280 12.98 -5.85 19.88
N PHE A 281 13.58 -6.83 20.60
CA PHE A 281 13.22 -7.19 21.97
C PHE A 281 14.50 -7.46 22.79
N GLY A 282 14.46 -7.21 24.10
CA GLY A 282 15.57 -7.47 25.01
C GLY A 282 16.87 -6.78 24.56
N ASP A 283 17.99 -7.50 24.60
CA ASP A 283 19.31 -6.96 24.23
C ASP A 283 19.39 -6.50 22.77
N ARG A 284 18.66 -7.13 21.87
CA ARG A 284 18.57 -6.68 20.46
C ARG A 284 17.96 -5.29 20.34
N ARG A 285 16.93 -4.98 21.14
CA ARG A 285 16.33 -3.64 21.16
C ARG A 285 17.36 -2.60 21.60
N LYS A 286 18.14 -2.89 22.64
CA LYS A 286 19.23 -2.03 23.12
C LYS A 286 20.23 -1.74 22.01
N GLU A 287 20.65 -2.79 21.30
CA GLU A 287 21.62 -2.68 20.22
C GLU A 287 21.09 -1.92 19.01
N MET A 288 19.80 -2.13 18.64
CA MET A 288 19.17 -1.37 17.55
C MET A 288 18.96 0.10 17.93
N LEU A 289 18.62 0.42 19.18
CA LEU A 289 18.56 1.80 19.65
C LEU A 289 19.94 2.49 19.58
N LYS A 290 21.04 1.77 19.90
CA LYS A 290 22.42 2.28 19.73
C LYS A 290 22.74 2.53 18.25
N ASP A 291 22.33 1.64 17.35
CA ASP A 291 22.51 1.81 15.91
C ASP A 291 21.81 3.10 15.42
N ILE A 292 20.56 3.33 15.86
CA ILE A 292 19.81 4.54 15.56
C ILE A 292 20.47 5.78 16.18
N ALA A 293 20.95 5.70 17.42
CA ALA A 293 21.64 6.80 18.08
C ALA A 293 22.91 7.23 17.32
N ILE A 294 23.71 6.27 16.87
CA ILE A 294 24.91 6.52 16.08
C ILE A 294 24.57 7.14 14.72
N LEU A 295 23.52 6.62 14.07
CA LEU A 295 23.04 7.13 12.78
C LEU A 295 22.54 8.57 12.88
N THR A 296 21.87 8.93 13.95
CA THR A 296 21.23 10.24 14.13
C THR A 296 22.07 11.23 14.94
N GLY A 297 23.19 10.77 15.49
CA GLY A 297 24.10 11.59 16.29
C GLY A 297 23.60 11.89 17.71
N GLY A 298 22.57 11.19 18.18
CA GLY A 298 22.04 11.28 19.54
C GLY A 298 22.62 10.24 20.48
N GLN A 299 21.97 10.10 21.63
CA GLN A 299 22.28 9.03 22.58
C GLN A 299 21.01 8.32 23.09
N VAL A 300 21.16 7.08 23.50
CA VAL A 300 20.07 6.30 24.10
C VAL A 300 19.94 6.68 25.57
N ILE A 301 18.74 7.06 25.97
CA ILE A 301 18.43 7.34 27.37
C ILE A 301 18.17 6.02 28.09
N ALA A 302 19.14 5.62 28.90
CA ALA A 302 19.15 4.38 29.67
C ALA A 302 19.51 4.67 31.12
N GLU A 303 18.67 4.27 32.06
CA GLU A 303 18.92 4.49 33.49
C GLU A 303 20.15 3.72 33.99
N GLU A 304 20.47 2.59 33.37
CA GLU A 304 21.71 1.83 33.68
C GLU A 304 22.98 2.67 33.43
N LEU A 305 22.89 3.65 32.52
CA LEU A 305 23.96 4.61 32.22
C LEU A 305 23.84 5.91 33.05
N GLY A 306 22.90 5.97 34.00
CA GLY A 306 22.68 7.15 34.84
C GLY A 306 21.85 8.26 34.12
N LEU A 307 21.33 8.00 32.90
CA LEU A 307 20.56 8.94 32.10
C LEU A 307 19.09 8.80 32.42
N LYS A 308 18.48 9.87 32.92
CA LYS A 308 17.04 9.95 33.19
C LYS A 308 16.35 10.90 32.19
N LEU A 309 15.12 10.59 31.81
CA LEU A 309 14.32 11.41 30.88
C LEU A 309 14.16 12.86 31.35
N GLU A 310 14.03 13.06 32.67
CA GLU A 310 13.89 14.38 33.29
C GLU A 310 15.10 15.32 33.06
N ASN A 311 16.27 14.76 32.79
CA ASN A 311 17.54 15.47 32.64
C ASN A 311 17.99 15.58 31.17
N VAL A 312 17.17 15.10 30.22
CA VAL A 312 17.52 15.11 28.80
C VAL A 312 17.53 16.53 28.26
N THR A 313 18.58 16.86 27.54
CA THR A 313 18.77 18.14 26.86
C THR A 313 18.68 17.95 25.35
N ILE A 314 18.56 19.05 24.60
CA ILE A 314 18.51 19.01 23.12
C ILE A 314 19.79 18.37 22.54
N SER A 315 20.94 18.52 23.21
CA SER A 315 22.19 17.91 22.75
C SER A 315 22.24 16.39 22.84
N ASP A 316 21.34 15.79 23.59
CA ASP A 316 21.25 14.33 23.77
C ASP A 316 20.36 13.69 22.69
N LEU A 317 19.55 14.53 21.99
CA LEU A 317 18.65 14.09 20.96
C LEU A 317 19.39 13.83 19.65
N GLY A 318 18.99 12.78 18.96
CA GLY A 318 19.37 12.57 17.57
C GLY A 318 18.67 13.57 16.66
N GLN A 319 19.15 13.69 15.41
CA GLN A 319 18.56 14.52 14.38
C GLN A 319 18.55 13.79 13.05
N ALA A 320 17.53 14.05 12.25
CA ALA A 320 17.45 13.60 10.88
C ALA A 320 16.75 14.66 10.03
N LYS A 321 17.15 14.73 8.77
CA LYS A 321 16.54 15.67 7.83
C LYS A 321 15.08 15.35 7.56
N ARG A 322 14.75 14.05 7.52
CA ARG A 322 13.37 13.58 7.38
C ARG A 322 13.15 12.26 8.12
N VAL A 323 11.96 12.11 8.69
CA VAL A 323 11.45 10.84 9.18
C VAL A 323 10.10 10.57 8.54
N LYS A 324 9.93 9.40 7.93
CA LYS A 324 8.65 8.88 7.40
C LYS A 324 8.19 7.72 8.27
N ILE A 325 6.93 7.74 8.66
CA ILE A 325 6.32 6.70 9.49
C ILE A 325 4.99 6.31 8.86
N ASP A 326 4.86 5.05 8.50
CA ASP A 326 3.59 4.45 8.11
C ASP A 326 3.02 3.59 9.26
N LYS A 327 2.00 2.78 8.98
CA LYS A 327 1.39 1.89 9.98
C LYS A 327 2.32 0.77 10.46
N ASP A 328 3.30 0.40 9.65
CA ASP A 328 4.15 -0.78 9.86
C ASP A 328 5.63 -0.42 10.05
N ASN A 329 6.10 0.69 9.46
CA ASN A 329 7.52 1.02 9.35
C ASN A 329 7.83 2.47 9.76
N THR A 330 9.08 2.66 10.19
CA THR A 330 9.70 3.98 10.40
C THR A 330 10.99 4.06 9.59
N THR A 331 11.09 5.07 8.72
CA THR A 331 12.27 5.35 7.90
C THR A 331 12.91 6.65 8.33
N ILE A 332 14.17 6.59 8.70
CA ILE A 332 15.02 7.74 9.02
C ILE A 332 15.90 8.04 7.80
N VAL A 333 15.83 9.25 7.28
CA VAL A 333 16.53 9.71 6.08
C VAL A 333 17.48 10.84 6.46
N ASP A 334 18.74 10.72 6.03
CA ASP A 334 19.79 11.71 6.23
C ASP A 334 19.98 12.05 7.73
N GLY A 335 20.37 11.03 8.50
CA GLY A 335 20.69 11.18 9.92
C GLY A 335 21.96 12.01 10.14
N ALA A 336 21.97 12.83 11.19
CA ALA A 336 23.07 13.74 11.50
C ALA A 336 24.31 13.06 12.15
N GLY A 337 24.36 11.72 12.18
CA GLY A 337 25.47 10.95 12.73
C GLY A 337 26.78 11.17 11.97
N LYS A 338 27.89 11.13 12.70
CA LYS A 338 29.22 11.25 12.09
C LYS A 338 29.58 9.98 11.31
N LYS A 339 29.96 10.11 10.05
CA LYS A 339 30.30 8.98 9.16
C LYS A 339 31.34 8.03 9.75
N ASP A 340 32.34 8.57 10.47
CA ASP A 340 33.37 7.73 11.10
C ASP A 340 32.80 6.85 12.23
N LYS A 341 31.84 7.37 13.01
CA LYS A 341 31.14 6.60 14.05
C LYS A 341 30.25 5.51 13.43
N ILE A 342 29.56 5.82 12.34
CA ILE A 342 28.74 4.85 11.59
C ILE A 342 29.63 3.74 11.04
N LYS A 343 30.76 4.06 10.39
CA LYS A 343 31.72 3.07 9.91
C LYS A 343 32.31 2.23 11.02
N GLY A 344 32.65 2.84 12.17
CA GLY A 344 33.12 2.13 13.35
C GLY A 344 32.09 1.11 13.84
N ARG A 345 30.81 1.50 13.89
CA ARG A 345 29.71 0.60 14.27
C ARG A 345 29.51 -0.54 13.27
N GLN A 346 29.59 -0.26 11.98
CA GLN A 346 29.55 -1.30 10.94
C GLN A 346 30.67 -2.32 11.13
N GLN A 347 31.89 -1.87 11.44
CA GLN A 347 33.02 -2.77 11.67
C GLN A 347 32.84 -3.60 12.95
N GLU A 348 32.32 -3.02 14.02
CA GLU A 348 31.98 -3.74 15.25
C GLU A 348 30.98 -4.88 14.98
N ILE A 349 29.89 -4.62 14.22
CA ILE A 349 28.91 -5.64 13.86
C ILE A 349 29.55 -6.73 12.98
N ARG A 350 30.44 -6.38 12.04
CA ARG A 350 31.18 -7.38 11.24
C ARG A 350 32.02 -8.30 12.12
N SER A 351 32.73 -7.76 13.08
CA SER A 351 33.50 -8.56 14.02
C SER A 351 32.61 -9.48 14.88
N GLN A 352 31.40 -9.02 15.25
CA GLN A 352 30.43 -9.87 15.95
C GLN A 352 29.89 -11.00 15.06
N ILE A 353 29.69 -10.75 13.77
CA ILE A 353 29.28 -11.79 12.77
C ILE A 353 30.34 -12.88 12.66
N GLU A 354 31.63 -12.50 12.65
CA GLU A 354 32.74 -13.43 12.57
C GLU A 354 32.92 -14.25 13.86
N ALA A 355 32.66 -13.62 15.01
CA ALA A 355 32.86 -14.25 16.33
C ALA A 355 31.71 -15.16 16.76
N THR A 356 30.48 -14.95 16.22
CA THR A 356 29.31 -15.73 16.67
C THR A 356 29.33 -17.16 16.12
N THR A 357 29.00 -18.12 16.99
CA THR A 357 28.81 -19.54 16.61
C THR A 357 27.36 -19.90 16.33
N SER A 358 26.42 -19.01 16.62
CA SER A 358 24.98 -19.19 16.40
C SER A 358 24.60 -18.71 15.00
N ASP A 359 24.05 -19.60 14.17
CA ASP A 359 23.58 -19.23 12.83
C ASP A 359 22.43 -18.22 12.88
N TYR A 360 21.55 -18.34 13.88
CA TYR A 360 20.47 -17.39 14.10
C TYR A 360 20.97 -15.98 14.47
N ASP A 361 21.95 -15.89 15.38
CA ASP A 361 22.53 -14.59 15.75
C ASP A 361 23.34 -14.00 14.60
N ARG A 362 24.02 -14.84 13.83
CA ARG A 362 24.73 -14.43 12.61
C ARG A 362 23.76 -13.79 11.61
N GLU A 363 22.62 -14.44 11.35
CA GLU A 363 21.57 -13.89 10.47
C GLU A 363 21.07 -12.52 10.95
N LYS A 364 20.76 -12.39 12.23
CA LYS A 364 20.27 -11.14 12.81
C LYS A 364 21.31 -10.03 12.85
N LEU A 365 22.56 -10.35 13.02
CA LEU A 365 23.66 -9.39 12.89
C LEU A 365 23.85 -8.94 11.44
N GLN A 366 23.70 -9.85 10.47
CA GLN A 366 23.75 -9.53 9.05
C GLN A 366 22.60 -8.59 8.64
N GLU A 367 21.36 -8.82 9.11
CA GLU A 367 20.23 -7.92 8.90
C GLU A 367 20.53 -6.50 9.45
N ARG A 368 21.08 -6.40 10.67
CA ARG A 368 21.45 -5.09 11.26
C ARG A 368 22.53 -4.39 10.45
N LEU A 369 23.56 -5.14 10.03
CA LEU A 369 24.64 -4.60 9.21
C LEU A 369 24.10 -4.07 7.89
N ALA A 370 23.22 -4.85 7.21
CA ALA A 370 22.63 -4.46 5.95
C ALA A 370 21.84 -3.14 6.05
N LYS A 371 21.07 -2.95 7.14
CA LYS A 371 20.33 -1.71 7.41
C LYS A 371 21.24 -0.49 7.62
N LEU A 372 22.43 -0.68 8.19
CA LEU A 372 23.41 0.40 8.41
C LEU A 372 24.30 0.69 7.20
N VAL A 373 24.56 -0.32 6.36
CA VAL A 373 25.47 -0.20 5.19
C VAL A 373 24.72 0.31 3.96
N GLY A 374 23.48 -0.14 3.76
CA GLY A 374 22.70 0.17 2.56
C GLY A 374 22.32 1.66 2.44
N GLY A 375 22.17 2.36 3.55
CA GLY A 375 21.64 3.72 3.56
C GLY A 375 20.22 3.80 3.02
N VAL A 376 19.84 4.99 2.56
CA VAL A 376 18.54 5.25 1.93
C VAL A 376 18.78 5.89 0.56
N ALA A 377 18.26 5.26 -0.50
CA ALA A 377 18.18 5.88 -1.82
C ALA A 377 16.94 6.78 -1.86
N VAL A 378 17.13 8.05 -2.15
CA VAL A 378 16.07 9.06 -2.23
C VAL A 378 15.85 9.41 -3.70
N ILE A 379 14.72 9.01 -4.27
CA ILE A 379 14.30 9.40 -5.60
C ILE A 379 13.50 10.70 -5.45
N LYS A 380 14.07 11.80 -5.93
CA LYS A 380 13.42 13.11 -5.94
C LYS A 380 12.75 13.30 -7.29
N VAL A 381 11.43 13.24 -7.31
CA VAL A 381 10.63 13.36 -8.53
C VAL A 381 10.42 14.82 -8.87
N GLY A 382 10.86 15.22 -10.07
CA GLY A 382 10.66 16.56 -10.63
C GLY A 382 9.64 16.57 -11.76
N ALA A 383 8.87 17.67 -11.85
CA ALA A 383 7.94 17.93 -12.95
C ALA A 383 7.72 19.45 -13.11
N ALA A 384 7.10 19.86 -14.22
CA ALA A 384 6.83 21.25 -14.52
C ALA A 384 5.65 21.82 -13.71
N THR A 385 4.69 20.99 -13.34
CA THR A 385 3.48 21.37 -12.58
C THR A 385 3.27 20.47 -11.37
N GLU A 386 2.59 20.97 -10.36
CA GLU A 386 2.25 20.19 -9.15
C GLU A 386 1.40 18.94 -9.47
N THR A 387 0.44 19.06 -10.38
CA THR A 387 -0.42 17.95 -10.82
C THR A 387 0.40 16.85 -11.50
N GLU A 388 1.32 17.23 -12.40
CA GLU A 388 2.23 16.28 -13.06
C GLU A 388 3.20 15.64 -12.06
N MET A 389 3.69 16.41 -11.10
CA MET A 389 4.59 15.91 -10.06
C MET A 389 3.92 14.85 -9.19
N LYS A 390 2.68 15.08 -8.74
CA LYS A 390 1.91 14.12 -7.95
C LYS A 390 1.64 12.83 -8.73
N GLU A 391 1.25 12.94 -10.01
CA GLU A 391 1.04 11.79 -10.88
C GLU A 391 2.34 11.00 -11.07
N LYS A 392 3.42 11.67 -11.42
CA LYS A 392 4.72 11.04 -11.65
C LYS A 392 5.27 10.38 -10.38
N LYS A 393 5.09 11.02 -9.21
CA LYS A 393 5.49 10.47 -7.92
C LYS A 393 4.72 9.19 -7.60
N ALA A 394 3.39 9.17 -7.76
CA ALA A 394 2.59 7.97 -7.56
C ALA A 394 3.06 6.83 -8.48
N ARG A 395 3.31 7.12 -9.75
CA ARG A 395 3.81 6.14 -10.73
C ARG A 395 5.19 5.59 -10.37
N VAL A 396 6.09 6.41 -9.83
CA VAL A 396 7.40 5.95 -9.32
C VAL A 396 7.24 5.06 -8.08
N GLU A 397 6.31 5.40 -7.18
CA GLU A 397 6.00 4.60 -5.99
C GLU A 397 5.43 3.23 -6.36
N ASP A 398 4.46 3.16 -7.28
CA ASP A 398 3.91 1.89 -7.78
C ASP A 398 5.00 1.02 -8.42
N ALA A 399 5.84 1.62 -9.27
CA ALA A 399 6.96 0.93 -9.90
C ALA A 399 7.99 0.43 -8.88
N LEU A 400 8.26 1.19 -7.81
CA LEU A 400 9.11 0.76 -6.71
C LEU A 400 8.54 -0.47 -5.99
N HIS A 401 7.25 -0.46 -5.68
CA HIS A 401 6.58 -1.58 -5.02
C HIS A 401 6.59 -2.84 -5.89
N ALA A 402 6.28 -2.71 -7.18
CA ALA A 402 6.34 -3.81 -8.13
C ALA A 402 7.76 -4.38 -8.25
N THR A 403 8.77 -3.52 -8.27
CA THR A 403 10.18 -3.94 -8.36
C THR A 403 10.61 -4.71 -7.11
N ARG A 404 10.21 -4.25 -5.91
CA ARG A 404 10.44 -4.99 -4.66
C ARG A 404 9.74 -6.35 -4.68
N ALA A 405 8.48 -6.40 -5.07
CA ALA A 405 7.70 -7.62 -5.19
C ALA A 405 8.37 -8.65 -6.14
N ALA A 406 8.97 -8.18 -7.25
CA ALA A 406 9.72 -9.01 -8.18
C ALA A 406 11.00 -9.59 -7.58
N VAL A 407 11.73 -8.80 -6.79
CA VAL A 407 12.94 -9.27 -6.09
C VAL A 407 12.60 -10.30 -5.00
N GLU A 408 11.45 -10.12 -4.32
CA GLU A 408 10.99 -11.02 -3.26
C GLU A 408 10.55 -12.40 -3.78
N GLU A 409 9.66 -12.43 -4.79
CA GLU A 409 9.01 -13.67 -5.23
C GLU A 409 9.30 -14.07 -6.68
N GLY A 410 10.08 -13.27 -7.41
CA GLY A 410 10.36 -13.51 -8.82
C GLY A 410 9.31 -12.95 -9.77
N ILE A 411 9.49 -13.25 -11.05
CA ILE A 411 8.70 -12.73 -12.16
C ILE A 411 8.05 -13.85 -12.97
N VAL A 412 6.96 -13.52 -13.64
CA VAL A 412 6.23 -14.36 -14.60
C VAL A 412 5.93 -13.56 -15.87
N PRO A 413 5.53 -14.20 -16.99
CA PRO A 413 5.04 -13.49 -18.17
C PRO A 413 3.89 -12.57 -17.81
N GLY A 414 3.99 -11.30 -18.20
CA GLY A 414 2.99 -10.26 -17.88
C GLY A 414 1.76 -10.30 -18.76
N GLY A 415 0.99 -9.21 -18.72
CA GLY A 415 -0.19 -9.03 -19.56
C GLY A 415 -1.32 -10.04 -19.34
N GLY A 416 -1.39 -10.66 -18.16
CA GLY A 416 -2.38 -11.68 -17.80
C GLY A 416 -2.04 -13.09 -18.32
N VAL A 417 -0.91 -13.28 -19.02
CA VAL A 417 -0.52 -14.58 -19.61
C VAL A 417 -0.20 -15.61 -18.54
N ALA A 418 0.44 -15.23 -17.44
CA ALA A 418 0.75 -16.14 -16.33
C ALA A 418 -0.51 -16.83 -15.77
N LEU A 419 -1.61 -16.08 -15.60
CA LEU A 419 -2.90 -16.63 -15.17
C LEU A 419 -3.46 -17.64 -16.18
N ILE A 420 -3.34 -17.35 -17.49
CA ILE A 420 -3.77 -18.26 -18.56
C ILE A 420 -2.91 -19.55 -18.56
N ARG A 421 -1.61 -19.45 -18.30
CA ARG A 421 -0.73 -20.64 -18.20
C ARG A 421 -1.07 -21.50 -16.98
N ALA A 422 -1.34 -20.86 -15.84
CA ALA A 422 -1.73 -21.54 -14.60
C ALA A 422 -3.13 -22.18 -14.69
N GLN A 423 -4.01 -21.73 -15.60
CA GLN A 423 -5.37 -22.28 -15.76
C GLN A 423 -5.39 -23.80 -15.92
N LYS A 424 -4.38 -24.40 -16.55
CA LYS A 424 -4.32 -25.85 -16.81
C LYS A 424 -4.33 -26.70 -15.54
N VAL A 425 -3.84 -26.19 -14.41
CA VAL A 425 -3.84 -26.95 -13.16
C VAL A 425 -5.25 -27.26 -12.68
N LEU A 426 -6.24 -26.45 -13.08
CA LEU A 426 -7.65 -26.61 -12.70
C LEU A 426 -8.29 -27.87 -13.31
N GLU A 427 -7.80 -28.35 -14.45
CA GLU A 427 -8.31 -29.55 -15.12
C GLU A 427 -8.06 -30.83 -14.29
N GLY A 428 -7.02 -30.81 -13.45
CA GLY A 428 -6.65 -31.93 -12.56
C GLY A 428 -7.41 -31.98 -11.24
N LEU A 429 -8.21 -30.96 -10.89
CA LEU A 429 -8.92 -30.89 -9.62
C LEU A 429 -10.18 -31.76 -9.64
N LYS A 430 -10.14 -32.85 -8.87
CA LYS A 430 -11.29 -33.74 -8.65
C LYS A 430 -12.04 -33.28 -7.40
N LEU A 431 -13.15 -32.59 -7.56
CA LEU A 431 -13.96 -32.00 -6.49
C LEU A 431 -15.42 -32.46 -6.57
N GLU A 432 -16.16 -32.25 -5.51
CA GLU A 432 -17.62 -32.43 -5.48
C GLU A 432 -18.31 -31.51 -6.49
N GLU A 433 -19.53 -31.87 -6.94
CA GLU A 433 -20.23 -31.18 -8.00
C GLU A 433 -20.35 -29.68 -7.75
N GLU A 434 -20.84 -29.26 -6.57
CA GLU A 434 -21.00 -27.84 -6.20
C GLU A 434 -19.64 -27.09 -6.15
N GLN A 435 -18.57 -27.74 -5.71
CA GLN A 435 -17.23 -27.17 -5.74
C GLN A 435 -16.70 -27.03 -7.17
N SER A 436 -17.09 -27.91 -8.08
CA SER A 436 -16.66 -27.85 -9.49
C SER A 436 -17.14 -26.55 -10.19
N PHE A 437 -18.27 -25.99 -9.76
CA PHE A 437 -18.74 -24.69 -10.25
C PHE A 437 -17.80 -23.56 -9.82
N GLY A 438 -17.28 -23.60 -8.59
CA GLY A 438 -16.28 -22.64 -8.12
C GLY A 438 -15.00 -22.66 -8.99
N VAL A 439 -14.55 -23.86 -9.36
CA VAL A 439 -13.40 -24.02 -10.28
C VAL A 439 -13.69 -23.41 -11.66
N LYS A 440 -14.90 -23.64 -12.20
CA LYS A 440 -15.29 -23.07 -13.49
C LYS A 440 -15.36 -21.54 -13.45
N ILE A 441 -15.84 -20.98 -12.32
CA ILE A 441 -15.85 -19.51 -12.12
C ILE A 441 -14.43 -18.95 -12.18
N ILE A 442 -13.47 -19.54 -11.43
CA ILE A 442 -12.10 -19.10 -11.44
C ILE A 442 -11.47 -19.27 -12.83
N ALA A 443 -11.65 -20.44 -13.45
CA ALA A 443 -11.15 -20.69 -14.81
C ALA A 443 -11.61 -19.61 -15.81
N ARG A 444 -12.87 -19.19 -15.73
CA ARG A 444 -13.38 -18.11 -16.60
C ARG A 444 -12.86 -16.72 -16.19
N SER A 445 -12.79 -16.45 -14.88
CA SER A 445 -12.48 -15.12 -14.37
C SER A 445 -11.02 -14.71 -14.58
N ILE A 446 -10.07 -15.67 -14.50
CA ILE A 446 -8.64 -15.40 -14.70
C ILE A 446 -8.28 -15.02 -16.16
N GLU A 447 -9.20 -15.12 -17.10
CA GLU A 447 -9.03 -14.60 -18.46
C GLU A 447 -9.32 -13.08 -18.55
N GLU A 448 -10.09 -12.55 -17.61
CA GLU A 448 -10.58 -11.15 -17.70
C GLU A 448 -9.48 -10.10 -17.68
N PRO A 449 -8.37 -10.21 -16.92
CA PRO A 449 -7.28 -9.25 -17.03
C PRO A 449 -6.72 -9.12 -18.44
N LEU A 450 -6.42 -10.23 -19.12
CA LEU A 450 -5.97 -10.20 -20.52
C LEU A 450 -7.06 -9.63 -21.44
N ARG A 451 -8.32 -10.04 -21.27
CA ARG A 451 -9.45 -9.52 -22.06
C ARG A 451 -9.58 -8.01 -21.91
N GLN A 452 -9.45 -7.49 -20.70
CA GLN A 452 -9.56 -6.06 -20.44
C GLN A 452 -8.39 -5.27 -21.04
N ILE A 453 -7.15 -5.77 -20.92
CA ILE A 453 -5.97 -5.16 -21.54
C ILE A 453 -6.15 -5.04 -23.05
N VAL A 454 -6.65 -6.10 -23.66
CA VAL A 454 -6.92 -6.19 -25.12
C VAL A 454 -8.06 -5.24 -25.52
N ALA A 455 -9.14 -5.21 -24.75
CA ALA A 455 -10.28 -4.31 -25.00
C ALA A 455 -9.86 -2.83 -24.90
N ASN A 456 -9.01 -2.48 -23.92
CA ASN A 456 -8.46 -1.13 -23.80
C ASN A 456 -7.52 -0.78 -24.97
N ALA A 457 -6.93 -1.78 -25.62
CA ALA A 457 -6.15 -1.60 -26.86
C ALA A 457 -7.01 -1.47 -28.11
N GLY A 458 -8.32 -1.71 -28.02
CA GLY A 458 -9.25 -1.63 -29.15
C GLY A 458 -9.38 -2.91 -29.96
N GLU A 459 -8.93 -4.05 -29.40
CA GLU A 459 -8.89 -5.35 -30.06
C GLU A 459 -9.91 -6.32 -29.46
N GLU A 460 -10.22 -7.42 -30.17
CA GLU A 460 -11.22 -8.41 -29.73
C GLU A 460 -10.60 -9.44 -28.75
N GLY A 461 -10.96 -9.31 -27.47
CA GLY A 461 -10.39 -10.11 -26.39
C GLY A 461 -10.59 -11.62 -26.51
N SER A 462 -11.72 -12.07 -27.08
CA SER A 462 -12.04 -13.49 -27.19
C SER A 462 -11.07 -14.23 -28.11
N ILE A 463 -10.76 -13.63 -29.25
CA ILE A 463 -9.84 -14.18 -30.26
C ILE A 463 -8.42 -14.24 -29.69
N ILE A 464 -7.99 -13.16 -29.05
CA ILE A 464 -6.62 -13.05 -28.50
C ILE A 464 -6.42 -14.03 -27.35
N VAL A 465 -7.37 -14.14 -26.42
CA VAL A 465 -7.30 -15.11 -25.32
C VAL A 465 -7.19 -16.54 -25.86
N GLN A 466 -8.01 -16.90 -26.86
CA GLN A 466 -7.96 -18.23 -27.45
C GLN A 466 -6.58 -18.53 -28.07
N LYS A 467 -6.03 -17.59 -28.82
CA LYS A 467 -4.70 -17.74 -29.43
C LYS A 467 -3.58 -17.81 -28.38
N VAL A 468 -3.68 -17.05 -27.29
CA VAL A 468 -2.73 -17.14 -26.17
C VAL A 468 -2.84 -18.49 -25.47
N LYS A 469 -4.04 -19.07 -25.27
CA LYS A 469 -4.24 -20.40 -24.69
C LYS A 469 -3.58 -21.52 -25.52
N GLU A 470 -3.62 -21.42 -26.85
CA GLU A 470 -2.97 -22.38 -27.76
C GLU A 470 -1.45 -22.31 -27.70
N GLY A 471 -0.90 -21.15 -27.30
CA GLY A 471 0.52 -20.92 -27.13
C GLY A 471 1.11 -21.61 -25.89
N LYS A 472 2.45 -21.66 -25.81
CA LYS A 472 3.19 -22.27 -24.70
C LYS A 472 4.20 -21.28 -24.11
N GLY A 473 4.61 -21.53 -22.86
CA GLY A 473 5.63 -20.73 -22.17
C GLY A 473 5.25 -19.26 -22.11
N ASN A 474 6.15 -18.38 -22.50
CA ASN A 474 6.00 -16.94 -22.43
C ASN A 474 5.25 -16.31 -23.63
N PHE A 475 4.80 -17.12 -24.59
CA PHE A 475 4.07 -16.62 -25.75
C PHE A 475 2.79 -15.91 -25.32
N GLY A 476 2.63 -14.66 -25.75
CA GLY A 476 1.47 -13.84 -25.41
C GLY A 476 1.26 -12.72 -26.40
N PHE A 477 0.30 -11.83 -26.09
CA PHE A 477 -0.02 -10.67 -26.90
C PHE A 477 0.52 -9.41 -26.23
N ASN A 478 1.44 -8.72 -26.91
CA ASN A 478 1.93 -7.41 -26.46
C ASN A 478 0.95 -6.32 -26.91
N ALA A 479 0.12 -5.85 -26.01
CA ALA A 479 -0.91 -4.86 -26.30
C ALA A 479 -0.37 -3.46 -26.65
N ALA A 480 0.90 -3.16 -26.34
CA ALA A 480 1.55 -1.92 -26.75
C ALA A 480 1.84 -1.92 -28.25
N THR A 481 2.36 -3.04 -28.78
CA THR A 481 2.80 -3.21 -30.18
C THR A 481 1.73 -3.83 -31.08
N GLY A 482 0.74 -4.54 -30.50
CA GLY A 482 -0.27 -5.30 -31.23
C GLY A 482 0.25 -6.63 -31.78
N GLN A 483 1.38 -7.15 -31.27
CA GLN A 483 2.03 -8.34 -31.80
C GLN A 483 2.00 -9.53 -30.82
N TYR A 484 2.03 -10.74 -31.37
CA TYR A 484 2.23 -11.98 -30.59
C TYR A 484 3.72 -12.30 -30.53
N THR A 485 4.24 -12.44 -29.31
CA THR A 485 5.67 -12.60 -29.09
C THR A 485 5.97 -13.34 -27.77
N ASP A 486 7.25 -13.61 -27.50
CA ASP A 486 7.72 -13.98 -26.16
C ASP A 486 7.73 -12.74 -25.27
N LEU A 487 6.77 -12.66 -24.35
CA LEU A 487 6.58 -11.49 -23.51
C LEU A 487 7.76 -11.26 -22.55
N VAL A 488 8.40 -12.32 -22.06
CA VAL A 488 9.57 -12.18 -21.18
C VAL A 488 10.76 -11.60 -21.94
N ALA A 489 10.99 -12.05 -23.18
CA ALA A 489 12.03 -11.50 -24.04
C ALA A 489 11.79 -10.03 -24.39
N GLU A 490 10.54 -9.62 -24.54
CA GLU A 490 10.11 -8.22 -24.79
C GLU A 490 10.07 -7.36 -23.50
N GLY A 491 10.38 -7.96 -22.33
CA GLY A 491 10.33 -7.25 -21.06
C GLY A 491 8.93 -6.99 -20.51
N VAL A 492 7.88 -7.65 -21.04
CA VAL A 492 6.52 -7.61 -20.52
C VAL A 492 6.37 -8.67 -19.45
N ILE A 493 6.69 -8.32 -18.22
CA ILE A 493 6.79 -9.22 -17.07
C ILE A 493 6.05 -8.64 -15.87
N ASP A 494 5.45 -9.51 -15.06
CA ASP A 494 4.74 -9.16 -13.83
C ASP A 494 5.39 -9.84 -12.62
N PRO A 495 5.45 -9.18 -11.44
CA PRO A 495 5.85 -9.83 -10.20
C PRO A 495 4.85 -10.90 -9.77
N VAL A 496 5.32 -12.07 -9.36
CA VAL A 496 4.45 -13.16 -8.87
C VAL A 496 3.60 -12.72 -7.70
N LYS A 497 4.20 -11.99 -6.76
CA LYS A 497 3.51 -11.44 -5.57
C LYS A 497 2.31 -10.58 -5.94
N VAL A 498 2.43 -9.74 -6.97
CA VAL A 498 1.36 -8.88 -7.48
C VAL A 498 0.22 -9.73 -8.05
N VAL A 499 0.54 -10.65 -8.97
CA VAL A 499 -0.47 -11.48 -9.65
C VAL A 499 -1.24 -12.38 -8.67
N ARG A 500 -0.52 -13.07 -7.75
CA ARG A 500 -1.17 -13.94 -6.77
C ARG A 500 -2.00 -13.18 -5.74
N SER A 501 -1.50 -12.03 -5.24
CA SER A 501 -2.22 -11.20 -4.26
C SER A 501 -3.49 -10.63 -4.87
N ALA A 502 -3.45 -10.17 -6.12
CA ALA A 502 -4.63 -9.72 -6.84
C ALA A 502 -5.71 -10.79 -6.92
N LEU A 503 -5.33 -12.03 -7.28
CA LEU A 503 -6.27 -13.16 -7.37
C LEU A 503 -6.81 -13.56 -5.99
N GLN A 504 -5.96 -13.67 -4.97
CA GLN A 504 -6.34 -14.08 -3.62
C GLN A 504 -7.31 -13.07 -2.97
N ASN A 505 -7.01 -11.76 -3.06
CA ASN A 505 -7.86 -10.72 -2.49
C ASN A 505 -9.19 -10.64 -3.23
N ALA A 506 -9.18 -10.70 -4.55
CA ALA A 506 -10.39 -10.73 -5.38
C ALA A 506 -11.30 -11.90 -5.03
N ALA A 507 -10.75 -13.11 -4.96
CA ALA A 507 -11.52 -14.31 -4.64
C ALA A 507 -12.05 -14.34 -3.21
N SER A 508 -11.26 -13.85 -2.25
CA SER A 508 -11.67 -13.75 -0.85
C SER A 508 -12.92 -12.89 -0.69
N VAL A 509 -12.90 -11.67 -1.20
CA VAL A 509 -14.02 -10.73 -1.08
C VAL A 509 -15.21 -11.16 -1.96
N ALA A 510 -14.96 -11.56 -3.22
CA ALA A 510 -16.02 -12.06 -4.08
C ALA A 510 -16.72 -13.29 -3.50
N GLY A 511 -15.98 -14.22 -2.87
CA GLY A 511 -16.52 -15.36 -2.18
C GLY A 511 -17.43 -14.99 -0.99
N LEU A 512 -17.08 -13.95 -0.23
CA LEU A 512 -17.93 -13.41 0.82
C LEU A 512 -19.20 -12.79 0.25
N MET A 513 -19.10 -11.99 -0.81
CA MET A 513 -20.26 -11.40 -1.48
C MET A 513 -21.20 -12.48 -2.02
N LEU A 514 -20.70 -13.58 -2.58
CA LEU A 514 -21.51 -14.69 -3.10
C LEU A 514 -22.31 -15.41 -2.01
N THR A 515 -21.78 -15.47 -0.80
CA THR A 515 -22.43 -16.10 0.34
C THR A 515 -23.34 -15.14 1.12
N THR A 516 -23.44 -13.87 0.71
CA THR A 516 -24.29 -12.87 1.37
C THR A 516 -25.75 -13.05 0.96
N GLU A 517 -26.64 -13.13 1.95
CA GLU A 517 -28.09 -13.32 1.75
C GLU A 517 -28.90 -12.08 2.11
N ALA A 518 -28.37 -11.21 2.99
CA ALA A 518 -29.09 -10.02 3.44
C ALA A 518 -28.13 -8.81 3.53
N LEU A 519 -28.64 -7.63 3.16
CA LEU A 519 -28.01 -6.34 3.33
C LEU A 519 -28.80 -5.49 4.30
N ILE A 520 -28.16 -4.80 5.21
CA ILE A 520 -28.79 -3.95 6.23
C ILE A 520 -28.19 -2.55 6.15
N ALA A 521 -29.01 -1.55 5.83
CA ALA A 521 -28.62 -0.15 5.77
C ALA A 521 -29.49 0.74 6.66
N ASP A 522 -28.96 1.89 7.05
CA ASP A 522 -29.78 2.93 7.70
C ASP A 522 -30.77 3.54 6.70
N LYS A 523 -32.06 3.65 7.10
CA LYS A 523 -33.00 4.42 6.29
C LYS A 523 -32.53 5.87 6.18
N PRO A 524 -32.67 6.50 4.99
CA PRO A 524 -32.43 7.93 4.87
C PRO A 524 -33.29 8.67 5.91
N LYS A 525 -32.72 9.66 6.59
CA LYS A 525 -33.53 10.58 7.38
C LYS A 525 -34.33 11.40 6.40
N GLU A 526 -35.66 11.36 6.51
CA GLU A 526 -36.48 12.37 5.84
C GLU A 526 -36.07 13.75 6.37
N GLU A 527 -35.46 14.57 5.55
CA GLU A 527 -35.30 15.98 5.85
C GLU A 527 -36.72 16.54 5.97
N LYS A 528 -37.15 16.83 7.19
CA LYS A 528 -38.37 17.61 7.40
C LYS A 528 -38.16 18.94 6.71
N ALA A 529 -38.96 19.18 5.66
CA ALA A 529 -39.00 20.47 5.02
C ALA A 529 -39.12 21.54 6.11
N PRO A 530 -38.37 22.66 6.02
CA PRO A 530 -38.51 23.73 6.99
C PRO A 530 -39.99 24.15 7.02
N ALA A 531 -40.59 24.15 8.23
CA ALA A 531 -41.97 24.60 8.39
C ALA A 531 -42.12 25.97 7.78
N PRO A 532 -43.16 26.22 6.95
CA PRO A 532 -43.37 27.55 6.36
C PRO A 532 -43.50 28.54 7.49
N GLY A 533 -42.57 29.53 7.53
CA GLY A 533 -42.52 30.58 8.54
C GLY A 533 -43.84 31.29 8.59
N GLY A 534 -44.55 31.20 9.74
CA GLY A 534 -45.75 31.92 10.00
C GLY A 534 -45.46 33.43 9.88
N HIS A 535 -46.08 34.08 8.92
CA HIS A 535 -46.12 35.52 8.86
C HIS A 535 -46.83 36.05 10.12
N ALA A 536 -46.07 36.57 11.08
CA ALA A 536 -46.61 37.37 12.16
C ALA A 536 -47.08 38.71 11.57
N HIS A 537 -48.39 38.86 11.38
CA HIS A 537 -49.00 40.15 11.18
C HIS A 537 -48.76 41.01 12.45
N GLY A 538 -47.83 41.92 12.35
CA GLY A 538 -47.68 43.00 13.32
C GLY A 538 -48.85 43.97 13.20
N GLY A 539 -49.74 43.95 14.20
CA GLY A 539 -50.80 44.95 14.34
C GLY A 539 -50.20 46.32 14.60
N MET A 540 -50.64 47.28 13.81
CA MET A 540 -50.53 48.73 14.07
C MET A 540 -51.30 49.06 15.35
N GLY A 541 -50.65 49.69 16.32
CA GLY A 541 -51.25 50.37 17.43
C GLY A 541 -50.61 51.78 17.56
N GLY A 542 -51.34 52.81 17.13
CA GLY A 542 -50.95 54.17 17.28
C GLY A 542 -51.22 54.69 18.74
N GLY A 543 -50.58 55.75 19.11
CA GLY A 543 -50.86 56.49 20.39
C GLY A 543 -49.73 57.41 20.73
N ASP A 544 -49.97 58.67 20.40
CA ASP A 544 -49.60 59.97 20.97
C ASP A 544 -48.74 60.00 22.27
N PHE A 545 -47.72 60.76 22.23
CA PHE A 545 -47.23 61.96 22.94
C PHE A 545 -45.71 62.08 22.82
#